data_1e65ebf54d3af41430b5aada6eff3911
#
_entry.id   1e65ebf54d3af41430b5aada6eff3911
#
_cell.length_a   1.000
_cell.length_b   1.000
_cell.length_c   1.000
_cell.angle_alpha   90.00
_cell.angle_beta   90.00
_cell.angle_gamma   90.00
#
_symmetry.space_group_name_H-M   'P 1'
#
loop_
_entity.id
_entity.type
_entity.pdbx_description
1 polymer ?
#
loop_
_entity_poly.entity_id
_entity_poly.type
_entity_poly.pdbx_seq_one_letter_code
_entity_poly.pdbx_strand_id
1 'polypeptide(L)'
;MPLSDCGVVALDYRGEKGIATSLGHAPQAALANPAAGSVLSVAEALTNIVWAPMAEGLDSISLSANWMWPCRAQEGEDARLYTAVKALSDFCCSLQINVPTGKDS
;
A
#
# COMPACT_ATOMS: atom_id res chain seq x y z
N MET A 1 16.34 4.57 -11.48
CA MET A 1 16.86 3.28 -11.98
C MET A 1 15.66 2.39 -12.28
N PRO A 2 15.57 1.79 -13.45
CA PRO A 2 14.54 0.78 -13.70
C PRO A 2 14.80 -0.45 -12.81
N LEU A 3 13.73 -1.15 -12.45
CA LEU A 3 13.78 -2.35 -11.59
C LEU A 3 14.28 -2.11 -10.16
N SER A 4 14.04 -0.93 -9.62
CA SER A 4 14.30 -0.63 -8.21
C SER A 4 13.06 -0.91 -7.36
N ASP A 5 13.26 -1.47 -6.18
CA ASP A 5 12.18 -1.78 -5.23
C ASP A 5 11.55 -0.50 -4.67
N CYS A 6 12.34 0.53 -4.45
CA CYS A 6 11.87 1.84 -3.98
C CYS A 6 12.68 2.99 -4.58
N GLY A 7 12.10 4.18 -4.54
CA GLY A 7 12.77 5.43 -4.84
C GLY A 7 13.16 6.15 -3.55
N VAL A 8 14.35 6.73 -3.50
CA VAL A 8 14.81 7.52 -2.35
C VAL A 8 15.25 8.89 -2.83
N VAL A 9 14.76 9.94 -2.18
CA VAL A 9 15.07 11.33 -2.50
C VAL A 9 15.62 12.01 -1.26
N ALA A 10 16.77 12.68 -1.42
CA ALA A 10 17.34 13.50 -0.36
C ALA A 10 16.49 14.78 -0.15
N LEU A 11 16.27 15.16 1.09
CA LEU A 11 15.56 16.40 1.46
C LEU A 11 16.49 17.62 1.53
N ASP A 12 17.78 17.39 1.54
CA ASP A 12 18.78 18.45 1.59
C ASP A 12 20.03 18.07 0.80
N TYR A 13 20.92 19.06 0.59
CA TYR A 13 22.18 18.83 -0.13
C TYR A 13 23.28 18.14 0.70
N ARG A 14 23.06 17.91 1.98
CA ARG A 14 23.99 17.21 2.86
C ARG A 14 23.79 15.70 2.80
N GLY A 15 22.58 15.27 2.39
CA GLY A 15 22.23 13.87 2.24
C GLY A 15 22.01 13.11 3.56
N GLU A 16 21.71 13.82 4.65
CA GLU A 16 21.46 13.21 5.96
C GLU A 16 20.01 12.79 6.15
N LYS A 17 19.09 13.43 5.45
CA LYS A 17 17.66 13.15 5.52
C LYS A 17 17.09 12.90 4.14
N GLY A 18 16.13 11.99 4.08
CA GLY A 18 15.47 11.63 2.83
C GLY A 18 14.05 11.11 3.03
N ILE A 19 13.39 10.91 1.91
CA ILE A 19 12.10 10.22 1.84
C ILE A 19 12.27 9.03 0.91
N ALA A 20 11.80 7.86 1.36
CA ALA A 20 11.67 6.67 0.53
C ALA A 20 10.21 6.49 0.12
N THR A 21 10.00 6.05 -1.11
CA THR A 21 8.66 5.73 -1.65
C THR A 21 8.71 4.41 -2.37
N SER A 22 7.76 3.55 -2.11
CA SER A 22 7.56 2.28 -2.81
C SER A 22 6.11 2.14 -3.27
N LEU A 23 5.87 1.19 -4.13
CA LEU A 23 4.56 0.84 -4.65
C LEU A 23 4.30 -0.64 -4.44
N GLY A 24 3.05 -0.99 -4.14
CA GLY A 24 2.57 -2.37 -4.14
C GLY A 24 1.21 -2.46 -4.82
N HIS A 25 1.01 -3.50 -5.60
CA HIS A 25 -0.27 -3.78 -6.25
C HIS A 25 -0.44 -5.28 -6.52
N ALA A 26 -1.66 -5.78 -6.42
CA ALA A 26 -1.94 -7.20 -6.63
C ALA A 26 -3.30 -7.41 -7.34
N PRO A 27 -3.48 -6.90 -8.57
CA PRO A 27 -4.77 -6.94 -9.24
C PRO A 27 -5.26 -8.37 -9.53
N GLN A 28 -4.37 -9.28 -9.91
CA GLN A 28 -4.74 -10.67 -10.19
C GLN A 28 -5.23 -11.39 -8.92
N ALA A 29 -4.55 -11.16 -7.80
CA ALA A 29 -4.99 -11.71 -6.51
C ALA A 29 -6.34 -11.11 -6.08
N ALA A 30 -6.57 -9.81 -6.32
CA ALA A 30 -7.83 -9.14 -6.00
C ALA A 30 -9.01 -9.66 -6.82
N LEU A 31 -8.79 -10.05 -8.07
CA LEU A 31 -9.81 -10.71 -8.89
C LEU A 31 -10.26 -12.05 -8.28
N ALA A 32 -9.30 -12.84 -7.81
CA ALA A 32 -9.57 -14.14 -7.18
C ALA A 32 -10.17 -13.98 -5.78
N ASN A 33 -9.58 -13.09 -4.97
CA ASN A 33 -9.98 -12.85 -3.59
C ASN A 33 -9.68 -11.38 -3.21
N PRO A 34 -10.71 -10.55 -3.00
CA PRO A 34 -10.53 -9.13 -2.75
C PRO A 34 -9.76 -8.83 -1.45
N ALA A 35 -9.98 -9.62 -0.39
CA ALA A 35 -9.24 -9.47 0.86
C ALA A 35 -7.75 -9.78 0.68
N ALA A 36 -7.43 -10.90 0.04
CA ALA A 36 -6.05 -11.30 -0.23
C ALA A 36 -5.34 -10.28 -1.13
N GLY A 37 -6.01 -9.77 -2.17
CA GLY A 37 -5.43 -8.76 -3.06
C GLY A 37 -5.06 -7.47 -2.33
N SER A 38 -5.93 -6.98 -1.45
CA SER A 38 -5.65 -5.79 -0.64
C SER A 38 -4.45 -5.99 0.30
N VAL A 39 -4.42 -7.11 1.03
CA VAL A 39 -3.31 -7.42 1.94
C VAL A 39 -2.00 -7.61 1.17
N LEU A 40 -2.02 -8.32 0.05
CA LEU A 40 -0.82 -8.54 -0.78
C LEU A 40 -0.29 -7.23 -1.38
N SER A 41 -1.16 -6.29 -1.76
CA SER A 41 -0.73 -4.97 -2.23
C SER A 41 0.05 -4.21 -1.16
N VAL A 42 -0.42 -4.23 0.08
CA VAL A 42 0.31 -3.63 1.21
C VAL A 42 1.60 -4.38 1.47
N ALA A 43 1.56 -5.71 1.51
CA ALA A 43 2.75 -6.53 1.76
C ALA A 43 3.84 -6.28 0.72
N GLU A 44 3.48 -6.14 -0.56
CA GLU A 44 4.43 -5.81 -1.62
C GLU A 44 5.06 -4.43 -1.41
N ALA A 45 4.25 -3.40 -1.10
CA ALA A 45 4.77 -2.07 -0.80
C ALA A 45 5.74 -2.10 0.37
N LEU A 46 5.42 -2.85 1.43
CA LEU A 46 6.28 -2.97 2.61
C LEU A 46 7.58 -3.72 2.30
N THR A 47 7.52 -4.83 1.60
CA THR A 47 8.73 -5.58 1.24
C THR A 47 9.64 -4.82 0.27
N ASN A 48 9.08 -3.92 -0.53
CA ASN A 48 9.86 -3.04 -1.41
C ASN A 48 10.55 -1.91 -0.64
N ILE A 49 9.98 -1.41 0.46
CA ILE A 49 10.52 -0.26 1.19
C ILE A 49 11.47 -0.64 2.34
N VAL A 50 11.42 -1.86 2.85
CA VAL A 50 12.22 -2.27 4.02
C VAL A 50 13.73 -2.19 3.81
N TRP A 51 14.18 -2.07 2.59
CA TRP A 51 15.59 -1.90 2.23
C TRP A 51 16.10 -0.47 2.43
N ALA A 52 15.19 0.51 2.54
CA ALA A 52 15.55 1.87 2.88
C ALA A 52 15.70 2.00 4.40
N PRO A 53 16.76 2.67 4.90
CA PRO A 53 16.89 2.96 6.33
C PRO A 53 15.73 3.85 6.81
N MET A 54 14.90 3.34 7.68
CA MET A 54 13.75 4.05 8.24
C MET A 54 14.06 4.50 9.66
N ALA A 55 13.78 5.78 9.97
CA ALA A 55 14.12 6.38 11.26
C ALA A 55 13.48 5.66 12.45
N GLU A 56 12.23 5.21 12.31
CA GLU A 56 11.41 4.60 13.37
C GLU A 56 10.77 3.28 12.91
N GLY A 57 11.41 2.56 11.99
CA GLY A 57 10.88 1.31 11.45
C GLY A 57 9.50 1.50 10.80
N LEU A 58 8.56 0.63 11.10
CA LEU A 58 7.20 0.67 10.53
C LEU A 58 6.43 1.95 10.91
N ASP A 59 6.73 2.56 12.06
CA ASP A 59 6.09 3.80 12.51
C ASP A 59 6.42 5.00 11.61
N SER A 60 7.48 4.88 10.78
CA SER A 60 7.83 5.89 9.78
C SER A 60 6.98 5.81 8.50
N ILE A 61 6.17 4.77 8.34
CA ILE A 61 5.44 4.49 7.11
C ILE A 61 4.03 5.08 7.15
N SER A 62 3.68 5.80 6.08
CA SER A 62 2.30 6.21 5.79
C SER A 62 1.90 5.69 4.41
N LEU A 63 0.71 5.14 4.30
CA LEU A 63 0.19 4.60 3.05
C LEU A 63 -0.84 5.53 2.42
N SER A 64 -0.82 5.63 1.10
CA SER A 64 -1.92 6.14 0.30
C SER A 64 -2.50 4.98 -0.50
N ALA A 65 -3.79 4.72 -0.35
CA ALA A 65 -4.44 3.57 -0.96
C ALA A 65 -5.40 3.97 -2.08
N ASN A 66 -5.41 3.20 -3.16
CA ASN A 66 -6.39 3.35 -4.23
C ASN A 66 -6.88 1.97 -4.68
N TRP A 67 -8.19 1.76 -4.59
CA TRP A 67 -8.84 0.58 -5.14
C TRP A 67 -9.39 0.92 -6.53
N MET A 68 -8.66 0.52 -7.57
CA MET A 68 -9.17 0.57 -8.95
C MET A 68 -10.16 -0.57 -9.13
N TRP A 69 -11.43 -0.28 -8.88
CA TRP A 69 -12.46 -1.30 -8.79
C TRP A 69 -13.40 -1.28 -10.00
N PRO A 70 -13.92 -2.46 -10.44
CA PRO A 70 -14.93 -2.52 -11.49
C PRO A 70 -16.19 -1.72 -11.12
N CYS A 71 -17.02 -1.44 -12.11
CA CYS A 71 -18.26 -0.71 -11.90
C CYS A 71 -19.09 -1.34 -10.79
N ARG A 72 -19.35 -0.58 -9.72
CA ARG A 72 -20.11 -1.03 -8.55
C ARG A 72 -21.59 -1.32 -8.85
N ALA A 73 -22.08 -0.93 -10.05
CA ALA A 73 -23.40 -1.33 -10.51
C ALA A 73 -23.51 -2.84 -10.83
N GLN A 74 -22.38 -3.54 -10.90
CA GLN A 74 -22.37 -4.99 -11.04
C GLN A 74 -22.70 -5.66 -9.70
N GLU A 75 -23.50 -6.71 -9.76
CA GLU A 75 -23.93 -7.45 -8.57
C GLU A 75 -22.73 -7.99 -7.79
N GLY A 76 -22.71 -7.72 -6.48
CA GLY A 76 -21.69 -8.19 -5.55
C GLY A 76 -20.41 -7.34 -5.50
N GLU A 77 -20.17 -6.42 -6.41
CA GLU A 77 -18.92 -5.64 -6.44
C GLU A 77 -18.80 -4.66 -5.27
N ASP A 78 -19.89 -4.10 -4.77
CA ASP A 78 -19.86 -3.29 -3.55
C ASP A 78 -19.43 -4.10 -2.32
N ALA A 79 -19.93 -5.31 -2.18
CA ALA A 79 -19.56 -6.21 -1.09
C ALA A 79 -18.09 -6.65 -1.19
N ARG A 80 -17.60 -6.88 -2.41
CA ARG A 80 -16.19 -7.21 -2.68
C ARG A 80 -15.28 -6.03 -2.34
N LEU A 81 -15.65 -4.82 -2.74
CA LEU A 81 -14.89 -3.61 -2.40
C LEU A 81 -14.83 -3.41 -0.88
N TYR A 82 -15.97 -3.52 -0.20
CA TYR A 82 -16.01 -3.45 1.26
C TYR A 82 -15.06 -4.47 1.92
N THR A 83 -15.10 -5.71 1.45
CA THR A 83 -14.22 -6.78 1.94
C THR A 83 -12.74 -6.46 1.73
N ALA A 84 -12.39 -5.93 0.57
CA ALA A 84 -11.03 -5.49 0.25
C ALA A 84 -10.54 -4.39 1.19
N VAL A 85 -11.35 -3.34 1.37
CA VAL A 85 -11.03 -2.20 2.24
C VAL A 85 -10.91 -2.64 3.69
N LYS A 86 -11.85 -3.46 4.17
CA LYS A 86 -11.82 -3.99 5.53
C LYS A 86 -10.57 -4.81 5.81
N ALA A 87 -10.20 -5.71 4.91
CA ALA A 87 -9.00 -6.54 5.06
C ALA A 87 -7.72 -5.69 5.13
N LEU A 88 -7.59 -4.66 4.29
CA LEU A 88 -6.47 -3.73 4.34
C LEU A 88 -6.45 -2.98 5.67
N SER A 89 -7.60 -2.47 6.11
CA SER A 89 -7.71 -1.75 7.38
C SER A 89 -7.29 -2.62 8.56
N ASP A 90 -7.82 -3.84 8.66
CA ASP A 90 -7.48 -4.77 9.75
C ASP A 90 -5.97 -5.10 9.73
N PHE A 91 -5.39 -5.32 8.55
CA PHE A 91 -3.97 -5.60 8.41
C PHE A 91 -3.09 -4.40 8.81
N CYS A 92 -3.39 -3.21 8.33
CA CYS A 92 -2.65 -2.00 8.68
C CYS A 92 -2.77 -1.66 10.17
N CYS A 93 -3.94 -1.84 10.77
CA CYS A 93 -4.13 -1.67 12.21
C CYS A 93 -3.27 -2.65 13.02
N SER A 94 -3.17 -3.92 12.57
CA SER A 94 -2.33 -4.91 13.24
C SER A 94 -0.84 -4.58 13.21
N LEU A 95 -0.39 -3.85 12.18
CA LEU A 95 0.98 -3.37 12.00
C LEU A 95 1.21 -1.96 12.54
N GLN A 96 0.17 -1.29 13.03
CA GLN A 96 0.19 0.11 13.48
C GLN A 96 0.65 1.10 12.39
N ILE A 97 0.36 0.79 11.12
CA ILE A 97 0.65 1.65 9.97
C ILE A 97 -0.57 2.50 9.67
N ASN A 98 -0.38 3.82 9.54
CA ASN A 98 -1.46 4.72 9.21
C ASN A 98 -1.76 4.77 7.71
N VAL A 99 -3.03 4.98 7.38
CA VAL A 99 -3.51 5.17 5.99
C VAL A 99 -4.29 6.49 5.95
N PRO A 100 -3.60 7.63 5.87
CA PRO A 100 -4.27 8.95 5.93
C PRO A 100 -5.13 9.24 4.71
N THR A 101 -4.89 8.59 3.59
CA THR A 101 -5.67 8.75 2.37
C THR A 101 -6.02 7.41 1.73
N GLY A 102 -7.29 7.28 1.37
CA GLY A 102 -7.80 6.12 0.63
C GLY A 102 -8.97 6.54 -0.26
N LYS A 103 -9.04 5.95 -1.44
CA LYS A 103 -10.13 6.19 -2.40
C LYS A 103 -10.33 5.00 -3.32
N ASP A 104 -11.47 4.95 -3.98
CA ASP A 104 -11.72 4.04 -5.10
C ASP A 104 -11.70 4.79 -6.45
N SER A 105 -11.48 4.05 -7.51
CA SER A 105 -11.52 4.52 -8.89
C SER A 105 -12.25 3.53 -9.78
#